data_e038d599baa1476e18a00de6fff5079f
#
_entry.id   e038d599baa1476e18a00de6fff5079f
#
_cell.length_a   1.000
_cell.length_b   1.000
_cell.length_c   1.000
_cell.angle_alpha   90.00
_cell.angle_beta   90.00
_cell.angle_gamma   90.00
#
_symmetry.space_group_name_H-M   'P 1'
#
loop_
_entity.id
_entity.type
_entity.pdbx_description
1 polymer ?
#
loop_
_entity_poly.entity_id
_entity_poly.type
_entity_poly.pdbx_seq_one_letter_code
_entity_poly.pdbx_strand_id
1 'polypeptide(L)'
;MLNKGKSDILFVLLCFAACLWAAAGTQAAEYAIGADLSFLKQAEDRGIRFEDSGIAKPGLKLFKDHGYNWIRLRLFHTPIQLPNNLEYTVALAGEARKLGFKLLLNYHYSDTWADPGKQYIPRAWEGKSHAELARAVFEYTRDTIITFRDAGILPDMVQIGNEVSNGMLWPDGRLPANWDHFAELMKAGINGVDAGRGNAQRPLVMIHIDKGGDQKATKAFFDKWNSYGINYDVIGQSYYPWWHGTLLDLRENMIFMANEYQKDIIVVEVAYNWKPAEYKGRSAPFPETPEGQRQFLDEVNRIVLDTPHNRGKGVFWWEPAVPPGRNSRGMFDDEGNALSVITVFDKFTRK
;
A
#
# COMPACT_ATOMS: atom_id res chain seq x y z
N MET A 1 2.98 77.01 -55.07
CA MET A 1 2.25 77.22 -53.80
C MET A 1 2.19 75.83 -53.12
N LEU A 2 2.66 75.82 -51.90
CA LEU A 2 2.89 74.61 -51.06
C LEU A 2 1.58 74.02 -50.60
N ASN A 3 1.49 72.68 -50.54
CA ASN A 3 0.67 72.06 -49.53
C ASN A 3 1.30 70.73 -49.01
N LYS A 4 1.45 70.72 -47.73
CA LYS A 4 2.12 69.64 -46.92
C LYS A 4 1.11 68.50 -46.74
N GLY A 5 1.54 67.26 -47.12
CA GLY A 5 0.82 66.04 -46.74
C GLY A 5 1.45 65.52 -45.40
N LYS A 6 0.58 65.29 -44.43
CA LYS A 6 0.92 64.68 -43.15
C LYS A 6 0.96 63.18 -43.33
N SER A 7 2.05 62.56 -42.95
CA SER A 7 2.24 61.11 -42.80
C SER A 7 1.67 60.68 -41.45
N ASP A 8 0.60 59.91 -41.45
CA ASP A 8 0.11 59.21 -40.28
C ASP A 8 0.83 57.87 -40.17
N ILE A 9 1.73 57.74 -39.21
CA ILE A 9 2.39 56.49 -38.85
C ILE A 9 1.45 55.76 -37.91
N LEU A 10 0.84 54.70 -38.43
CA LEU A 10 0.03 53.76 -37.65
C LEU A 10 0.96 52.82 -36.87
N PHE A 11 1.07 53.03 -35.57
CA PHE A 11 1.78 52.16 -34.64
C PHE A 11 0.89 50.92 -34.37
N VAL A 12 1.21 49.79 -34.98
CA VAL A 12 0.61 48.50 -34.62
C VAL A 12 1.32 47.96 -33.39
N LEU A 13 0.70 48.06 -32.24
CA LEU A 13 1.12 47.40 -31.00
C LEU A 13 0.76 45.91 -31.11
N LEU A 14 1.75 45.06 -31.41
CA LEU A 14 1.66 43.62 -31.27
C LEU A 14 1.79 43.28 -29.78
N CYS A 15 0.69 43.02 -29.10
CA CYS A 15 0.64 42.39 -27.80
C CYS A 15 1.02 40.91 -27.95
N PHE A 16 2.27 40.57 -27.69
CA PHE A 16 2.68 39.18 -27.42
C PHE A 16 2.12 38.76 -26.07
N ALA A 17 0.96 38.12 -26.05
CA ALA A 17 0.48 37.38 -24.89
C ALA A 17 1.35 36.12 -24.78
N ALA A 18 2.40 36.19 -24.00
CA ALA A 18 3.17 34.99 -23.56
C ALA A 18 2.26 34.18 -22.66
N CYS A 19 1.59 33.17 -23.21
CA CYS A 19 0.98 32.10 -22.41
C CYS A 19 2.11 31.34 -21.71
N LEU A 20 2.41 31.74 -20.48
CA LEU A 20 3.15 30.91 -19.54
C LEU A 20 2.27 29.68 -19.21
N TRP A 21 2.38 28.64 -20.02
CA TRP A 21 2.02 27.32 -19.58
C TRP A 21 2.98 26.98 -18.44
N ALA A 22 2.56 27.19 -17.20
CA ALA A 22 3.14 26.51 -16.09
C ALA A 22 2.94 25.00 -16.34
N ALA A 23 3.95 24.36 -16.91
CA ALA A 23 4.04 22.92 -16.85
C ALA A 23 4.01 22.59 -15.35
N ALA A 24 2.84 22.20 -14.83
CA ALA A 24 2.76 21.52 -13.58
C ALA A 24 3.62 20.26 -13.78
N GLY A 25 4.89 20.38 -13.39
CA GLY A 25 5.78 19.25 -13.33
C GLY A 25 5.09 18.23 -12.45
N THR A 26 4.62 17.14 -13.03
CA THR A 26 4.20 15.98 -12.28
C THR A 26 5.43 15.55 -11.49
N GLN A 27 5.46 15.96 -10.22
CA GLN A 27 6.50 15.49 -9.31
C GLN A 27 6.42 13.98 -9.37
N ALA A 28 7.48 13.33 -9.87
CA ALA A 28 7.54 11.88 -9.97
C ALA A 28 7.14 11.34 -8.59
N ALA A 29 6.16 10.44 -8.55
CA ALA A 29 5.69 9.90 -7.28
C ALA A 29 6.90 9.37 -6.50
N GLU A 30 7.08 9.87 -5.28
CA GLU A 30 8.17 9.47 -4.39
C GLU A 30 8.13 7.96 -4.18
N TYR A 31 9.29 7.30 -4.26
CA TYR A 31 9.40 5.87 -4.04
C TYR A 31 8.95 5.51 -2.61
N ALA A 32 8.01 4.60 -2.48
CA ALA A 32 7.45 4.21 -1.19
C ALA A 32 8.34 3.17 -0.50
N ILE A 33 9.00 3.58 0.55
CA ILE A 33 9.74 2.72 1.47
C ILE A 33 8.84 2.50 2.68
N GLY A 34 8.14 1.38 2.69
CA GLY A 34 7.03 1.14 3.59
C GLY A 34 7.24 0.00 4.56
N ALA A 35 6.50 0.06 5.65
CA ALA A 35 6.36 -1.00 6.63
C ALA A 35 4.90 -1.10 7.11
N ASP A 36 4.38 -2.33 7.23
CA ASP A 36 3.12 -2.57 7.91
C ASP A 36 3.37 -2.57 9.43
N LEU A 37 3.05 -1.46 10.06
CA LEU A 37 3.29 -1.24 11.49
C LEU A 37 2.03 -1.40 12.34
N SER A 38 1.06 -2.14 11.86
CA SER A 38 -0.27 -2.26 12.46
C SER A 38 -0.27 -2.79 13.91
N PHE A 39 0.78 -3.52 14.33
CA PHE A 39 0.91 -4.01 15.71
C PHE A 39 1.96 -3.25 16.54
N LEU A 40 2.65 -2.28 15.97
CA LEU A 40 3.72 -1.57 16.66
C LEU A 40 3.25 -0.97 17.98
N LYS A 41 2.18 -0.16 17.93
CA LYS A 41 1.64 0.46 19.15
C LYS A 41 1.21 -0.57 20.20
N GLN A 42 0.58 -1.66 19.78
CA GLN A 42 0.21 -2.74 20.72
C GLN A 42 1.45 -3.38 21.37
N ALA A 43 2.54 -3.54 20.62
CA ALA A 43 3.79 -4.09 21.15
C ALA A 43 4.39 -3.14 22.20
N GLU A 44 4.46 -1.85 21.88
CA GLU A 44 4.97 -0.82 22.78
C GLU A 44 4.09 -0.66 24.03
N ASP A 45 2.77 -0.64 23.91
CA ASP A 45 1.81 -0.58 25.03
C ASP A 45 1.94 -1.80 25.97
N ARG A 46 2.44 -2.93 25.46
CA ARG A 46 2.77 -4.13 26.26
C ARG A 46 4.18 -4.11 26.86
N GLY A 47 4.89 -2.97 26.72
CA GLY A 47 6.22 -2.79 27.29
C GLY A 47 7.36 -3.36 26.44
N ILE A 48 7.12 -3.78 25.19
CA ILE A 48 8.17 -4.21 24.27
C ILE A 48 8.96 -2.96 23.86
N ARG A 49 10.28 -3.07 23.96
CA ARG A 49 11.21 -2.04 23.53
C ARG A 49 11.93 -2.47 22.27
N PHE A 50 12.09 -1.54 21.38
CA PHE A 50 12.87 -1.73 20.16
C PHE A 50 14.15 -0.91 20.27
N GLU A 51 15.27 -1.51 19.91
CA GLU A 51 16.60 -0.90 20.02
C GLU A 51 17.32 -0.94 18.68
N ASP A 52 18.07 0.11 18.40
CA ASP A 52 19.02 0.17 17.29
C ASP A 52 20.40 0.53 17.84
N SER A 53 21.41 -0.32 17.56
CA SER A 53 22.78 -0.13 18.02
C SER A 53 22.88 0.06 19.56
N GLY A 54 22.05 -0.65 20.32
CA GLY A 54 21.96 -0.59 21.79
C GLY A 54 21.25 0.65 22.34
N ILE A 55 20.55 1.42 21.49
CA ILE A 55 19.79 2.60 21.90
C ILE A 55 18.30 2.33 21.69
N ALA A 56 17.55 2.29 22.78
CA ALA A 56 16.10 2.15 22.74
C ALA A 56 15.44 3.44 22.20
N LYS A 57 14.54 3.27 21.24
CA LYS A 57 13.77 4.37 20.63
C LYS A 57 12.32 3.93 20.38
N PRO A 58 11.37 4.88 20.27
CA PRO A 58 10.05 4.58 19.71
C PRO A 58 10.17 3.94 18.33
N GLY A 59 9.41 2.87 18.07
CA GLY A 59 9.55 2.11 16.83
C GLY A 59 9.33 2.95 15.58
N LEU A 60 8.32 3.84 15.56
CA LEU A 60 8.13 4.77 14.43
C LEU A 60 9.39 5.62 14.15
N LYS A 61 10.09 6.05 15.21
CA LYS A 61 11.33 6.82 15.06
C LYS A 61 12.46 5.99 14.49
N LEU A 62 12.59 4.71 14.89
CA LEU A 62 13.56 3.77 14.32
C LEU A 62 13.36 3.62 12.81
N PHE A 63 12.15 3.33 12.36
CA PHE A 63 11.86 3.22 10.93
C PHE A 63 12.14 4.53 10.20
N LYS A 64 11.78 5.68 10.79
CA LYS A 64 12.06 6.98 10.18
C LYS A 64 13.56 7.25 10.01
N ASP A 65 14.37 6.91 11.02
CA ASP A 65 15.83 7.08 11.00
C ASP A 65 16.49 6.26 9.87
N HIS A 66 15.88 5.12 9.49
CA HIS A 66 16.33 4.25 8.41
C HIS A 66 15.64 4.53 7.05
N GLY A 67 15.03 5.71 6.88
CA GLY A 67 14.54 6.16 5.58
C GLY A 67 13.14 5.69 5.20
N TYR A 68 12.45 5.00 6.09
CA TYR A 68 11.05 4.65 5.84
C TYR A 68 10.21 5.92 5.79
N ASN A 69 9.42 6.07 4.73
CA ASN A 69 8.62 7.26 4.48
C ASN A 69 7.11 6.96 4.40
N TRP A 70 6.73 5.68 4.41
CA TRP A 70 5.36 5.21 4.42
C TRP A 70 5.11 4.22 5.54
N ILE A 71 3.90 4.27 6.11
CA ILE A 71 3.35 3.18 6.93
C ILE A 71 2.13 2.60 6.25
N ARG A 72 1.95 1.30 6.38
CA ARG A 72 0.70 0.61 6.05
C ARG A 72 0.01 0.22 7.35
N LEU A 73 -1.28 0.53 7.46
CA LEU A 73 -2.09 0.18 8.62
C LEU A 73 -3.33 -0.57 8.17
N ARG A 74 -3.55 -1.73 8.79
CA ARG A 74 -4.76 -2.54 8.59
C ARG A 74 -5.91 -1.96 9.40
N LEU A 75 -7.10 -2.05 8.83
CA LEU A 75 -8.34 -1.68 9.48
C LEU A 75 -9.32 -2.86 9.41
N PHE A 76 -9.64 -3.44 10.57
CA PHE A 76 -10.74 -4.39 10.73
C PHE A 76 -12.02 -3.65 11.10
N HIS A 77 -13.18 -4.27 10.82
CA HIS A 77 -14.48 -3.63 11.07
C HIS A 77 -14.77 -3.53 12.56
N THR A 78 -14.88 -4.65 13.25
CA THR A 78 -15.17 -4.72 14.69
C THR A 78 -14.37 -5.85 15.33
N PRO A 79 -13.03 -5.73 15.39
CA PRO A 79 -12.19 -6.80 15.90
C PRO A 79 -12.39 -6.98 17.41
N ILE A 80 -12.39 -8.25 17.87
CA ILE A 80 -12.53 -8.59 19.30
C ILE A 80 -11.15 -8.80 19.95
N GLN A 81 -10.25 -9.51 19.25
CA GLN A 81 -8.95 -9.91 19.79
C GLN A 81 -7.78 -9.09 19.23
N LEU A 82 -7.98 -8.43 18.10
CA LEU A 82 -6.98 -7.66 17.41
C LEU A 82 -7.17 -6.16 17.67
N PRO A 83 -6.10 -5.36 17.75
CA PRO A 83 -6.22 -3.95 18.12
C PRO A 83 -6.75 -3.07 16.99
N ASN A 84 -6.68 -3.51 15.74
CA ASN A 84 -6.78 -2.71 14.52
C ASN A 84 -8.23 -2.26 14.20
N ASN A 85 -8.93 -1.72 15.19
CA ASN A 85 -10.19 -0.98 15.02
C ASN A 85 -9.91 0.47 14.56
N LEU A 86 -10.95 1.23 14.28
CA LEU A 86 -10.81 2.60 13.76
C LEU A 86 -10.07 3.51 14.73
N GLU A 87 -10.40 3.48 16.03
CA GLU A 87 -9.78 4.33 17.04
C GLU A 87 -8.27 4.09 17.17
N TYR A 88 -7.86 2.83 17.30
CA TYR A 88 -6.46 2.42 17.35
C TYR A 88 -5.70 2.85 16.08
N THR A 89 -6.32 2.62 14.92
CA THR A 89 -5.68 2.92 13.62
C THR A 89 -5.51 4.42 13.40
N VAL A 90 -6.50 5.22 13.78
CA VAL A 90 -6.43 6.70 13.74
C VAL A 90 -5.35 7.22 14.68
N ALA A 91 -5.27 6.69 15.91
CA ALA A 91 -4.25 7.11 16.88
C ALA A 91 -2.84 6.85 16.35
N LEU A 92 -2.55 5.63 15.86
CA LEU A 92 -1.23 5.27 15.34
C LEU A 92 -0.89 6.06 14.05
N ALA A 93 -1.87 6.26 13.16
CA ALA A 93 -1.69 7.09 11.97
C ALA A 93 -1.35 8.55 12.33
N GLY A 94 -1.98 9.09 13.38
CA GLY A 94 -1.69 10.45 13.87
C GLY A 94 -0.26 10.60 14.40
N GLU A 95 0.24 9.61 15.14
CA GLU A 95 1.62 9.57 15.60
C GLU A 95 2.62 9.51 14.43
N ALA A 96 2.35 8.64 13.46
CA ALA A 96 3.18 8.50 12.27
C ALA A 96 3.18 9.78 11.41
N ARG A 97 2.03 10.43 11.26
CA ARG A 97 1.90 11.67 10.48
C ARG A 97 2.75 12.81 11.09
N LYS A 98 2.83 12.90 12.42
CA LYS A 98 3.69 13.88 13.11
C LYS A 98 5.17 13.70 12.78
N LEU A 99 5.60 12.47 12.46
CA LEU A 99 6.95 12.14 12.01
C LEU A 99 7.13 12.27 10.49
N GLY A 100 6.10 12.72 9.77
CA GLY A 100 6.13 12.90 8.31
C GLY A 100 6.04 11.61 7.50
N PHE A 101 5.42 10.55 8.04
CA PHE A 101 5.05 9.39 7.25
C PHE A 101 3.84 9.66 6.38
N LYS A 102 3.83 9.07 5.19
CA LYS A 102 2.63 8.88 4.39
C LYS A 102 1.89 7.61 4.84
N LEU A 103 0.58 7.58 4.62
CA LEU A 103 -0.30 6.52 5.10
C LEU A 103 -0.93 5.74 3.94
N LEU A 104 -0.73 4.42 3.93
CA LEU A 104 -1.54 3.46 3.19
C LEU A 104 -2.51 2.79 4.17
N LEU A 105 -3.80 3.07 4.03
CA LEU A 105 -4.86 2.46 4.82
C LEU A 105 -5.38 1.21 4.12
N ASN A 106 -5.31 0.05 4.79
CA ASN A 106 -5.73 -1.24 4.25
C ASN A 106 -7.04 -1.71 4.89
N TYR A 107 -8.14 -1.67 4.13
CA TYR A 107 -9.43 -2.20 4.56
C TYR A 107 -9.47 -3.72 4.41
N HIS A 108 -9.69 -4.43 5.51
CA HIS A 108 -9.95 -5.87 5.45
C HIS A 108 -11.42 -6.21 5.21
N TYR A 109 -12.35 -5.29 5.53
CA TYR A 109 -13.81 -5.52 5.50
C TYR A 109 -14.21 -6.81 6.22
N SER A 110 -13.57 -7.07 7.34
CA SER A 110 -13.78 -8.23 8.19
C SER A 110 -13.46 -7.85 9.65
N ASP A 111 -13.94 -8.63 10.60
CA ASP A 111 -13.60 -8.48 12.02
C ASP A 111 -12.24 -9.14 12.36
N THR A 112 -11.65 -9.82 11.39
CA THR A 112 -10.38 -10.54 11.51
C THR A 112 -9.61 -10.51 10.19
N TRP A 113 -8.54 -11.27 10.10
CA TRP A 113 -7.72 -11.42 8.90
C TRP A 113 -8.57 -11.82 7.69
N ALA A 114 -8.46 -11.03 6.63
CA ALA A 114 -8.90 -11.37 5.28
C ALA A 114 -7.65 -11.71 4.46
N ASP A 115 -7.63 -12.87 3.83
CA ASP A 115 -6.54 -13.37 3.01
C ASP A 115 -7.11 -14.31 1.91
N PRO A 116 -6.29 -14.85 0.99
CA PRO A 116 -6.80 -15.69 -0.10
C PRO A 116 -7.56 -16.94 0.34
N GLY A 117 -7.40 -17.38 1.58
CA GLY A 117 -8.10 -18.54 2.15
C GLY A 117 -9.37 -18.18 2.92
N LYS A 118 -9.58 -16.92 3.25
CA LYS A 118 -10.72 -16.48 4.07
C LYS A 118 -11.01 -14.98 3.87
N GLN A 119 -12.27 -14.67 3.62
CA GLN A 119 -12.77 -13.32 3.38
C GLN A 119 -14.14 -13.20 4.07
N TYR A 120 -14.14 -13.33 5.42
CA TYR A 120 -15.37 -13.39 6.20
C TYR A 120 -16.09 -12.03 6.25
N ILE A 121 -17.42 -12.09 6.11
CA ILE A 121 -18.30 -10.95 6.34
C ILE A 121 -18.19 -10.54 7.83
N PRO A 122 -18.06 -9.23 8.16
CA PRO A 122 -18.16 -8.77 9.54
C PRO A 122 -19.47 -9.19 10.19
N ARG A 123 -19.45 -9.55 11.46
CA ARG A 123 -20.68 -9.96 12.19
C ARG A 123 -21.81 -8.94 12.05
N ALA A 124 -21.50 -7.65 12.08
CA ALA A 124 -22.49 -6.59 11.91
C ALA A 124 -23.17 -6.56 10.53
N TRP A 125 -22.61 -7.27 9.56
CA TRP A 125 -23.13 -7.36 8.18
C TRP A 125 -23.69 -8.72 7.81
N GLU A 126 -23.65 -9.70 8.70
CA GLU A 126 -24.24 -11.02 8.49
C GLU A 126 -25.72 -10.92 8.15
N GLY A 127 -26.18 -11.75 7.23
CA GLY A 127 -27.58 -11.81 6.79
C GLY A 127 -28.02 -10.69 5.85
N LYS A 128 -27.12 -9.74 5.50
CA LYS A 128 -27.43 -8.70 4.52
C LYS A 128 -27.50 -9.29 3.11
N SER A 129 -28.44 -8.78 2.33
CA SER A 129 -28.48 -9.01 0.87
C SER A 129 -27.28 -8.35 0.20
N HIS A 130 -26.98 -8.71 -1.07
CA HIS A 130 -25.90 -8.10 -1.84
C HIS A 130 -25.98 -6.56 -1.87
N ALA A 131 -27.15 -6.00 -2.18
CA ALA A 131 -27.35 -4.57 -2.23
C ALA A 131 -27.11 -3.88 -0.86
N GLU A 132 -27.48 -4.54 0.23
CA GLU A 132 -27.21 -4.05 1.59
C GLU A 132 -25.73 -4.17 1.96
N LEU A 133 -25.03 -5.21 1.51
CA LEU A 133 -23.57 -5.34 1.67
C LEU A 133 -22.83 -4.25 0.89
N ALA A 134 -23.19 -4.00 -0.35
CA ALA A 134 -22.60 -2.92 -1.14
C ALA A 134 -22.80 -1.56 -0.48
N ARG A 135 -24.00 -1.30 0.05
CA ARG A 135 -24.28 -0.09 0.83
C ARG A 135 -23.43 -0.03 2.09
N ALA A 136 -23.31 -1.12 2.85
CA ALA A 136 -22.53 -1.18 4.07
C ALA A 136 -21.03 -0.93 3.80
N VAL A 137 -20.47 -1.48 2.72
CA VAL A 137 -19.09 -1.21 2.27
C VAL A 137 -18.92 0.27 1.96
N PHE A 138 -19.85 0.86 1.20
CA PHE A 138 -19.81 2.28 0.86
C PHE A 138 -19.85 3.16 2.11
N GLU A 139 -20.83 2.96 2.98
CA GLU A 139 -21.05 3.77 4.18
C GLU A 139 -19.86 3.65 5.15
N TYR A 140 -19.40 2.42 5.43
CA TYR A 140 -18.25 2.18 6.30
C TYR A 140 -16.98 2.85 5.76
N THR A 141 -16.70 2.73 4.45
CA THR A 141 -15.53 3.35 3.83
C THR A 141 -15.64 4.88 3.88
N ARG A 142 -16.79 5.45 3.50
CA ARG A 142 -17.04 6.89 3.58
C ARG A 142 -16.79 7.42 4.98
N ASP A 143 -17.39 6.81 5.99
CA ASP A 143 -17.38 7.30 7.36
C ASP A 143 -16.00 7.18 8.00
N THR A 144 -15.26 6.11 7.70
CA THR A 144 -13.86 5.98 8.12
C THR A 144 -12.97 7.02 7.45
N ILE A 145 -13.12 7.28 6.15
CA ILE A 145 -12.36 8.32 5.44
C ILE A 145 -12.70 9.72 5.99
N ILE A 146 -13.96 10.00 6.32
CA ILE A 146 -14.36 11.23 7.02
C ILE A 146 -13.60 11.35 8.33
N THR A 147 -13.56 10.29 9.14
CA THR A 147 -12.87 10.29 10.43
C THR A 147 -11.37 10.61 10.27
N PHE A 148 -10.69 9.98 9.32
CA PHE A 148 -9.28 10.29 9.04
C PHE A 148 -9.08 11.72 8.53
N ARG A 149 -9.96 12.20 7.65
CA ARG A 149 -9.92 13.57 7.12
C ARG A 149 -10.09 14.60 8.24
N ASP A 150 -11.09 14.41 9.08
CA ASP A 150 -11.43 15.36 10.15
C ASP A 150 -10.37 15.37 11.25
N ALA A 151 -9.64 14.28 11.41
CA ALA A 151 -8.44 14.22 12.26
C ALA A 151 -7.18 14.84 11.59
N GLY A 152 -7.27 15.35 10.36
CA GLY A 152 -6.14 15.94 9.63
C GLY A 152 -5.10 14.93 9.14
N ILE A 153 -5.46 13.66 9.03
CA ILE A 153 -4.58 12.53 8.66
C ILE A 153 -5.16 11.69 7.52
N LEU A 154 -5.83 12.35 6.56
CA LEU A 154 -6.36 11.65 5.39
C LEU A 154 -5.30 10.72 4.79
N PRO A 155 -5.61 9.43 4.50
CA PRO A 155 -4.68 8.54 3.85
C PRO A 155 -4.17 9.07 2.51
N ASP A 156 -2.89 8.86 2.21
CA ASP A 156 -2.33 9.18 0.89
C ASP A 156 -2.72 8.10 -0.14
N MET A 157 -2.93 6.87 0.34
CA MET A 157 -3.37 5.73 -0.45
C MET A 157 -4.31 4.84 0.37
N VAL A 158 -5.28 4.23 -0.30
CA VAL A 158 -6.19 3.26 0.30
C VAL A 158 -6.16 1.95 -0.48
N GLN A 159 -6.19 0.86 0.23
CA GLN A 159 -6.30 -0.49 -0.30
C GLN A 159 -7.72 -1.00 -0.01
N ILE A 160 -8.50 -1.23 -1.06
CA ILE A 160 -9.87 -1.70 -0.97
C ILE A 160 -9.88 -3.23 -0.95
N GLY A 161 -10.09 -3.81 0.22
CA GLY A 161 -9.91 -5.24 0.48
C GLY A 161 -8.43 -5.62 0.62
N ASN A 162 -8.17 -6.83 1.15
CA ASN A 162 -6.84 -7.39 1.30
C ASN A 162 -6.72 -8.72 0.55
N GLU A 163 -5.70 -8.85 -0.32
CA GLU A 163 -5.41 -10.07 -1.09
C GLU A 163 -6.67 -10.67 -1.76
N VAL A 164 -7.35 -9.82 -2.54
CA VAL A 164 -8.67 -10.13 -3.11
C VAL A 164 -8.65 -11.05 -4.33
N SER A 165 -7.60 -11.83 -4.54
CA SER A 165 -7.50 -12.78 -5.67
C SER A 165 -8.69 -13.74 -5.75
N ASN A 166 -9.25 -14.11 -4.62
CA ASN A 166 -10.42 -14.96 -4.50
C ASN A 166 -11.70 -14.19 -4.08
N GLY A 167 -11.69 -12.86 -4.29
CA GLY A 167 -12.80 -11.98 -3.95
C GLY A 167 -12.77 -11.47 -2.51
N MET A 168 -13.92 -10.96 -2.04
CA MET A 168 -14.10 -10.45 -0.68
C MET A 168 -15.51 -10.75 -0.15
N LEU A 169 -15.73 -10.64 1.16
CA LEU A 169 -17.05 -10.78 1.81
C LEU A 169 -17.78 -12.07 1.39
N TRP A 170 -17.12 -13.21 1.61
CA TRP A 170 -17.67 -14.50 1.19
C TRP A 170 -18.92 -14.89 1.98
N PRO A 171 -19.91 -15.57 1.31
CA PRO A 171 -19.87 -16.09 -0.07
C PRO A 171 -20.23 -15.06 -1.15
N ASP A 172 -20.70 -13.86 -0.80
CA ASP A 172 -21.32 -12.90 -1.73
C ASP A 172 -20.38 -12.48 -2.87
N GLY A 173 -19.19 -11.94 -2.56
CA GLY A 173 -18.19 -11.54 -3.56
C GLY A 173 -17.12 -12.59 -3.81
N ARG A 174 -17.41 -13.90 -3.66
CA ARG A 174 -16.41 -14.96 -3.84
C ARG A 174 -16.12 -15.26 -5.30
N LEU A 175 -14.84 -15.18 -5.67
CA LEU A 175 -14.37 -15.50 -7.02
C LEU A 175 -14.02 -17.00 -7.16
N PRO A 176 -14.10 -17.56 -8.39
CA PRO A 176 -14.49 -16.88 -9.65
C PRO A 176 -16.02 -16.81 -9.89
N ALA A 177 -16.85 -17.33 -8.98
CA ALA A 177 -18.28 -17.51 -9.22
C ALA A 177 -19.05 -16.18 -9.31
N ASN A 178 -18.69 -15.18 -8.49
CA ASN A 178 -19.49 -13.97 -8.27
C ASN A 178 -18.72 -12.69 -8.67
N TRP A 179 -18.21 -12.63 -9.90
CA TRP A 179 -17.46 -11.46 -10.37
C TRP A 179 -18.27 -10.16 -10.36
N ASP A 180 -19.55 -10.20 -10.73
CA ASP A 180 -20.42 -9.02 -10.75
C ASP A 180 -20.57 -8.46 -9.33
N HIS A 181 -20.89 -9.30 -8.37
CA HIS A 181 -21.01 -8.91 -6.96
C HIS A 181 -19.67 -8.37 -6.43
N PHE A 182 -18.55 -9.05 -6.70
CA PHE A 182 -17.24 -8.59 -6.30
C PHE A 182 -16.92 -7.19 -6.86
N ALA A 183 -17.18 -6.97 -8.14
CA ALA A 183 -16.94 -5.69 -8.79
C ALA A 183 -17.82 -4.58 -8.19
N GLU A 184 -19.08 -4.85 -7.87
CA GLU A 184 -19.98 -3.89 -7.21
C GLU A 184 -19.52 -3.55 -5.79
N LEU A 185 -19.09 -4.52 -4.99
CA LEU A 185 -18.54 -4.31 -3.64
C LEU A 185 -17.27 -3.44 -3.68
N MET A 186 -16.34 -3.76 -4.59
CA MET A 186 -15.13 -2.98 -4.77
C MET A 186 -15.42 -1.54 -5.21
N LYS A 187 -16.35 -1.37 -6.16
CA LYS A 187 -16.81 -0.05 -6.61
C LYS A 187 -17.47 0.74 -5.47
N ALA A 188 -18.23 0.06 -4.61
CA ALA A 188 -18.82 0.68 -3.43
C ALA A 188 -17.75 1.23 -2.47
N GLY A 189 -16.68 0.47 -2.20
CA GLY A 189 -15.54 0.93 -1.42
C GLY A 189 -14.85 2.13 -2.04
N ILE A 190 -14.55 2.10 -3.34
CA ILE A 190 -13.94 3.22 -4.08
C ILE A 190 -14.82 4.48 -4.00
N ASN A 191 -16.13 4.34 -4.23
CA ASN A 191 -17.08 5.45 -4.12
C ASN A 191 -17.14 6.01 -2.68
N GLY A 192 -16.99 5.15 -1.67
CA GLY A 192 -16.89 5.57 -0.27
C GLY A 192 -15.67 6.46 -0.01
N VAL A 193 -14.52 6.14 -0.60
CA VAL A 193 -13.32 7.00 -0.54
C VAL A 193 -13.61 8.36 -1.16
N ASP A 194 -14.18 8.38 -2.36
CA ASP A 194 -14.48 9.63 -3.09
C ASP A 194 -15.49 10.49 -2.34
N ALA A 195 -16.50 9.91 -1.73
CA ALA A 195 -17.49 10.62 -0.92
C ALA A 195 -16.91 11.13 0.41
N GLY A 196 -16.05 10.33 1.06
CA GLY A 196 -15.50 10.66 2.39
C GLY A 196 -14.42 11.74 2.36
N ARG A 197 -13.62 11.84 1.29
CA ARG A 197 -12.54 12.82 1.19
C ARG A 197 -12.98 14.28 1.15
N GLY A 198 -14.24 14.53 0.78
CA GLY A 198 -14.74 15.90 0.55
C GLY A 198 -13.96 16.61 -0.57
N ASN A 199 -13.48 17.83 -0.29
CA ASN A 199 -12.67 18.62 -1.22
C ASN A 199 -11.16 18.36 -1.13
N ALA A 200 -10.72 17.45 -0.25
CA ALA A 200 -9.31 17.12 -0.14
C ALA A 200 -8.79 16.34 -1.37
N GLN A 201 -7.47 16.31 -1.55
CA GLN A 201 -6.87 15.51 -2.60
C GLN A 201 -7.31 14.05 -2.46
N ARG A 202 -7.68 13.44 -3.57
CA ARG A 202 -8.12 12.05 -3.60
C ARG A 202 -6.97 11.11 -3.21
N PRO A 203 -7.14 10.23 -2.23
CA PRO A 203 -6.21 9.14 -2.00
C PRO A 203 -6.06 8.27 -3.24
N LEU A 204 -4.85 7.77 -3.50
CA LEU A 204 -4.66 6.74 -4.52
C LEU A 204 -5.41 5.47 -4.11
N VAL A 205 -6.00 4.78 -5.07
CA VAL A 205 -6.71 3.51 -4.85
C VAL A 205 -5.84 2.35 -5.32
N MET A 206 -5.55 1.43 -4.40
CA MET A 206 -4.80 0.21 -4.67
C MET A 206 -5.73 -0.99 -4.72
N ILE A 207 -5.53 -1.86 -5.72
CA ILE A 207 -6.09 -3.21 -5.76
C ILE A 207 -4.96 -4.18 -5.43
N HIS A 208 -5.14 -4.98 -4.38
CA HIS A 208 -4.12 -5.86 -3.82
C HIS A 208 -4.46 -7.33 -4.03
N ILE A 209 -3.56 -8.07 -4.68
CA ILE A 209 -3.63 -9.52 -4.87
C ILE A 209 -2.34 -10.21 -4.42
N ASP A 210 -2.43 -11.51 -4.11
CA ASP A 210 -1.34 -12.37 -3.62
C ASP A 210 -0.68 -13.18 -4.74
N LYS A 211 -0.32 -12.53 -5.85
CA LYS A 211 0.18 -13.22 -7.06
C LYS A 211 1.53 -12.68 -7.54
N GLY A 212 2.40 -12.26 -6.59
CA GLY A 212 3.65 -11.57 -6.92
C GLY A 212 4.50 -12.23 -8.00
N GLY A 213 4.65 -13.56 -7.97
CA GLY A 213 5.38 -14.31 -9.00
C GLY A 213 4.49 -15.14 -9.94
N ASP A 214 3.17 -15.00 -9.89
CA ASP A 214 2.25 -15.73 -10.79
C ASP A 214 1.65 -14.80 -11.85
N GLN A 215 2.41 -14.60 -12.94
CA GLN A 215 1.99 -13.78 -14.07
C GLN A 215 0.66 -14.25 -14.67
N LYS A 216 0.43 -15.56 -14.77
CA LYS A 216 -0.80 -16.11 -15.35
C LYS A 216 -2.03 -15.75 -14.51
N ALA A 217 -1.94 -15.93 -13.19
CA ALA A 217 -3.02 -15.55 -12.29
C ALA A 217 -3.21 -14.04 -12.22
N THR A 218 -2.12 -13.26 -12.20
CA THR A 218 -2.15 -11.80 -12.30
C THR A 218 -2.90 -11.33 -13.54
N LYS A 219 -2.55 -11.91 -14.72
CA LYS A 219 -3.21 -11.60 -15.98
C LYS A 219 -4.71 -11.93 -15.92
N ALA A 220 -5.04 -13.13 -15.49
CA ALA A 220 -6.44 -13.58 -15.43
C ALA A 220 -7.28 -12.67 -14.53
N PHE A 221 -6.74 -12.22 -13.40
CA PHE A 221 -7.44 -11.32 -12.49
C PHE A 221 -7.62 -9.93 -13.09
N PHE A 222 -6.54 -9.26 -13.51
CA PHE A 222 -6.61 -7.87 -13.96
C PHE A 222 -7.28 -7.70 -15.33
N ASP A 223 -7.18 -8.67 -16.24
CA ASP A 223 -7.94 -8.63 -17.51
C ASP A 223 -9.44 -8.67 -17.22
N LYS A 224 -9.86 -9.55 -16.31
CA LYS A 224 -11.27 -9.63 -15.92
C LYS A 224 -11.71 -8.38 -15.15
N TRP A 225 -10.90 -7.89 -14.21
CA TRP A 225 -11.15 -6.64 -13.48
C TRP A 225 -11.33 -5.45 -14.44
N ASN A 226 -10.41 -5.28 -15.39
CA ASN A 226 -10.44 -4.18 -16.34
C ASN A 226 -11.69 -4.22 -17.25
N SER A 227 -12.27 -5.41 -17.50
CA SER A 227 -13.51 -5.52 -18.26
C SER A 227 -14.73 -4.87 -17.58
N TYR A 228 -14.67 -4.60 -16.28
CA TYR A 228 -15.70 -3.86 -15.55
C TYR A 228 -15.57 -2.33 -15.64
N GLY A 229 -14.47 -1.81 -16.18
CA GLY A 229 -14.23 -0.37 -16.33
C GLY A 229 -14.12 0.39 -15.00
N ILE A 230 -13.78 -0.29 -13.91
CA ILE A 230 -13.61 0.31 -12.58
C ILE A 230 -12.18 0.83 -12.45
N ASN A 231 -12.04 2.15 -12.28
CA ASN A 231 -10.74 2.79 -12.19
C ASN A 231 -10.04 2.50 -10.85
N TYR A 232 -8.73 2.30 -10.94
CA TYR A 232 -7.81 2.20 -9.83
C TYR A 232 -6.46 2.82 -10.23
N ASP A 233 -5.61 3.10 -9.25
CA ASP A 233 -4.37 3.84 -9.48
C ASP A 233 -3.14 2.93 -9.38
N VAL A 234 -3.14 1.96 -8.45
CA VAL A 234 -1.98 1.16 -8.07
C VAL A 234 -2.32 -0.33 -8.04
N ILE A 235 -1.42 -1.16 -8.58
CA ILE A 235 -1.43 -2.61 -8.39
C ILE A 235 -0.58 -2.91 -7.15
N GLY A 236 -1.19 -3.54 -6.13
CA GLY A 236 -0.49 -4.11 -4.98
C GLY A 236 -0.27 -5.60 -5.14
N GLN A 237 0.93 -6.07 -4.82
CA GLN A 237 1.26 -7.50 -4.84
C GLN A 237 1.83 -7.95 -3.50
N SER A 238 1.37 -9.09 -2.98
CA SER A 238 2.12 -9.83 -1.96
C SER A 238 3.18 -10.68 -2.63
N TYR A 239 4.39 -10.66 -2.08
CA TYR A 239 5.45 -11.56 -2.51
C TYR A 239 6.15 -12.22 -1.31
N TYR A 240 5.95 -13.51 -1.20
CA TYR A 240 6.62 -14.38 -0.25
C TYR A 240 7.22 -15.57 -1.02
N PRO A 241 8.54 -15.78 -1.05
CA PRO A 241 9.17 -16.75 -1.95
C PRO A 241 8.69 -18.19 -1.70
N TRP A 242 8.17 -18.46 -0.52
CA TRP A 242 7.64 -19.78 -0.18
C TRP A 242 6.31 -20.12 -0.86
N TRP A 243 5.56 -19.12 -1.35
CA TRP A 243 4.21 -19.31 -1.91
C TRP A 243 4.02 -18.72 -3.30
N HIS A 244 4.83 -17.70 -3.64
CA HIS A 244 4.57 -16.88 -4.82
C HIS A 244 5.65 -17.00 -5.89
N GLY A 245 6.44 -18.10 -5.89
CA GLY A 245 7.47 -18.34 -6.89
C GLY A 245 8.83 -17.72 -6.55
N THR A 246 9.72 -17.75 -7.53
CA THR A 246 11.10 -17.26 -7.40
C THR A 246 11.19 -15.74 -7.54
N LEU A 247 12.36 -15.16 -7.24
CA LEU A 247 12.66 -13.76 -7.52
C LEU A 247 12.64 -13.45 -9.04
N LEU A 248 12.96 -14.43 -9.88
CA LEU A 248 12.83 -14.31 -11.33
C LEU A 248 11.35 -14.20 -11.74
N ASP A 249 10.50 -15.07 -11.18
CA ASP A 249 9.06 -15.00 -11.43
C ASP A 249 8.47 -13.64 -11.00
N LEU A 250 8.90 -13.10 -9.84
CA LEU A 250 8.52 -11.75 -9.42
C LEU A 250 8.94 -10.71 -10.45
N ARG A 251 10.20 -10.75 -10.91
CA ARG A 251 10.71 -9.81 -11.91
C ARG A 251 9.91 -9.87 -13.21
N GLU A 252 9.65 -11.06 -13.72
CA GLU A 252 8.89 -11.26 -14.97
C GLU A 252 7.45 -10.74 -14.83
N ASN A 253 6.80 -11.00 -13.69
CA ASN A 253 5.45 -10.50 -13.43
C ASN A 253 5.41 -8.95 -13.28
N MET A 254 6.42 -8.34 -12.63
CA MET A 254 6.55 -6.88 -12.54
C MET A 254 6.71 -6.24 -13.91
N ILE A 255 7.57 -6.81 -14.77
CA ILE A 255 7.75 -6.36 -16.16
C ILE A 255 6.44 -6.50 -16.95
N PHE A 256 5.77 -7.64 -16.83
CA PHE A 256 4.49 -7.88 -17.48
C PHE A 256 3.45 -6.84 -17.08
N MET A 257 3.22 -6.63 -15.77
CA MET A 257 2.23 -5.67 -15.29
C MET A 257 2.52 -4.24 -15.75
N ALA A 258 3.80 -3.83 -15.75
CA ALA A 258 4.21 -2.50 -16.19
C ALA A 258 3.90 -2.24 -17.66
N ASN A 259 4.15 -3.24 -18.52
CA ASN A 259 3.90 -3.14 -19.95
C ASN A 259 2.42 -3.23 -20.30
N GLU A 260 1.68 -4.15 -19.67
CA GLU A 260 0.29 -4.45 -20.02
C GLU A 260 -0.69 -3.43 -19.44
N TYR A 261 -0.57 -3.11 -18.15
CA TYR A 261 -1.57 -2.30 -17.46
C TYR A 261 -1.18 -0.83 -17.31
N GLN A 262 0.07 -0.48 -17.46
CA GLN A 262 0.60 0.88 -17.35
C GLN A 262 0.21 1.58 -16.04
N LYS A 263 0.00 0.80 -14.98
CA LYS A 263 -0.28 1.26 -13.62
C LYS A 263 0.99 1.31 -12.79
N ASP A 264 0.99 2.12 -11.75
CA ASP A 264 2.02 2.04 -10.72
C ASP A 264 1.88 0.72 -9.95
N ILE A 265 3.00 0.11 -9.58
CA ILE A 265 3.06 -1.21 -8.97
C ILE A 265 3.85 -1.12 -7.66
N ILE A 266 3.30 -1.68 -6.60
CA ILE A 266 3.95 -1.75 -5.29
C ILE A 266 3.95 -3.20 -4.82
N VAL A 267 5.10 -3.70 -4.38
CA VAL A 267 5.16 -4.93 -3.59
C VAL A 267 4.73 -4.55 -2.17
N VAL A 268 3.42 -4.64 -1.92
CA VAL A 268 2.77 -4.07 -0.73
C VAL A 268 2.83 -4.98 0.49
N GLU A 269 3.20 -6.25 0.27
CA GLU A 269 3.56 -7.19 1.32
C GLU A 269 4.76 -8.03 0.90
N VAL A 270 5.82 -7.98 1.70
CA VAL A 270 6.99 -8.85 1.57
C VAL A 270 7.57 -9.12 2.95
N ALA A 271 8.06 -10.32 3.17
CA ALA A 271 8.85 -10.65 4.35
C ALA A 271 9.77 -11.84 4.08
N TYR A 272 10.81 -11.98 4.89
CA TYR A 272 11.77 -13.08 4.85
C TYR A 272 12.27 -13.43 6.25
N ASN A 273 12.63 -14.70 6.47
CA ASN A 273 13.06 -15.16 7.78
C ASN A 273 14.51 -14.76 8.09
N TRP A 274 14.75 -14.26 9.31
CA TRP A 274 16.08 -14.00 9.84
C TRP A 274 16.65 -15.16 10.65
N LYS A 275 15.82 -16.17 10.94
CA LYS A 275 16.20 -17.45 11.54
C LYS A 275 15.38 -18.57 10.91
N PRO A 276 15.89 -19.82 10.84
CA PRO A 276 15.19 -20.90 10.17
C PRO A 276 13.76 -21.07 10.67
N ALA A 277 12.83 -21.16 9.73
CA ALA A 277 11.44 -21.46 9.98
C ALA A 277 10.99 -22.64 9.11
N GLU A 278 10.14 -23.50 9.67
CA GLU A 278 9.69 -24.71 8.98
C GLU A 278 8.68 -24.40 7.86
N TYR A 279 9.17 -24.06 6.68
CA TYR A 279 8.36 -24.09 5.44
C TYR A 279 8.69 -25.39 4.69
N LYS A 280 8.04 -26.48 5.08
CA LYS A 280 8.29 -27.83 4.54
C LYS A 280 8.35 -27.86 3.01
N GLY A 281 9.49 -28.31 2.47
CA GLY A 281 9.66 -28.58 1.04
C GLY A 281 9.83 -27.38 0.12
N ARG A 282 10.10 -26.17 0.64
CA ARG A 282 10.28 -24.96 -0.16
C ARG A 282 11.68 -24.39 0.04
N SER A 283 12.39 -24.13 -1.05
CA SER A 283 13.70 -23.52 -0.99
C SER A 283 13.58 -22.01 -0.77
N ALA A 284 14.40 -21.49 0.14
CA ALA A 284 14.57 -20.06 0.32
C ALA A 284 15.63 -19.53 -0.66
N PRO A 285 15.45 -18.35 -1.31
CA PRO A 285 16.41 -17.80 -2.26
C PRO A 285 17.74 -17.38 -1.60
N PHE A 286 17.75 -17.12 -0.30
CA PHE A 286 18.92 -16.79 0.52
C PHE A 286 18.93 -17.63 1.80
N PRO A 287 20.07 -17.74 2.52
CA PRO A 287 20.07 -18.33 3.85
C PRO A 287 19.10 -17.60 4.78
N GLU A 288 18.36 -18.34 5.61
CA GLU A 288 17.48 -17.76 6.64
C GLU A 288 18.31 -17.30 7.84
N THR A 289 18.95 -16.15 7.67
CA THR A 289 19.83 -15.46 8.62
C THR A 289 19.56 -13.95 8.53
N PRO A 290 19.99 -13.13 9.49
CA PRO A 290 19.86 -11.67 9.40
C PRO A 290 20.44 -11.08 8.11
N GLU A 291 21.58 -11.59 7.65
CA GLU A 291 22.20 -11.14 6.40
C GLU A 291 21.43 -11.62 5.16
N GLY A 292 20.96 -12.87 5.15
CA GLY A 292 20.12 -13.37 4.03
C GLY A 292 18.79 -12.67 3.95
N GLN A 293 18.18 -12.28 5.08
CA GLN A 293 17.00 -11.45 5.13
C GLN A 293 17.26 -10.07 4.50
N ARG A 294 18.40 -9.45 4.83
CA ARG A 294 18.83 -8.17 4.25
C ARG A 294 19.05 -8.27 2.73
N GLN A 295 19.74 -9.31 2.28
CA GLN A 295 19.98 -9.58 0.86
C GLN A 295 18.66 -9.78 0.10
N PHE A 296 17.72 -10.49 0.69
CA PHE A 296 16.39 -10.70 0.11
C PHE A 296 15.65 -9.36 -0.11
N LEU A 297 15.58 -8.51 0.88
CA LEU A 297 14.92 -7.21 0.74
C LEU A 297 15.63 -6.31 -0.28
N ASP A 298 16.95 -6.30 -0.29
CA ASP A 298 17.73 -5.51 -1.28
C ASP A 298 17.45 -5.99 -2.71
N GLU A 299 17.36 -7.30 -2.94
CA GLU A 299 17.05 -7.85 -4.27
C GLU A 299 15.60 -7.58 -4.69
N VAL A 300 14.61 -7.74 -3.80
CA VAL A 300 13.22 -7.35 -4.09
C VAL A 300 13.15 -5.86 -4.44
N ASN A 301 13.84 -5.02 -3.69
CA ASN A 301 13.88 -3.59 -3.96
C ASN A 301 14.51 -3.26 -5.33
N ARG A 302 15.55 -3.99 -5.75
CA ARG A 302 16.13 -3.83 -7.10
C ARG A 302 15.14 -4.21 -8.18
N ILE A 303 14.45 -5.35 -8.03
CA ILE A 303 13.42 -5.78 -8.99
C ILE A 303 12.36 -4.71 -9.16
N VAL A 304 11.92 -4.10 -8.06
CA VAL A 304 10.91 -3.03 -8.11
C VAL A 304 11.47 -1.77 -8.79
N LEU A 305 12.69 -1.35 -8.46
CA LEU A 305 13.33 -0.18 -9.08
C LEU A 305 13.60 -0.37 -10.59
N ASP A 306 13.94 -1.59 -11.00
CA ASP A 306 14.22 -1.94 -12.40
C ASP A 306 12.94 -2.16 -13.24
N THR A 307 11.75 -2.04 -12.62
CA THR A 307 10.48 -2.21 -13.33
C THR A 307 10.33 -1.18 -14.44
N PRO A 308 10.00 -1.59 -15.69
CA PRO A 308 9.93 -0.71 -16.86
C PRO A 308 9.01 0.51 -16.64
N HIS A 309 9.28 1.56 -17.43
CA HIS A 309 8.48 2.80 -17.43
C HIS A 309 8.40 3.50 -16.06
N ASN A 310 9.37 3.22 -15.17
CA ASN A 310 9.36 3.73 -13.80
C ASN A 310 8.05 3.41 -13.07
N ARG A 311 7.47 2.22 -13.31
CA ARG A 311 6.20 1.80 -12.71
C ARG A 311 6.37 1.10 -11.35
N GLY A 312 7.54 0.60 -11.00
CA GLY A 312 7.82 0.10 -9.66
C GLY A 312 7.92 1.26 -8.67
N LYS A 313 6.98 1.37 -7.74
CA LYS A 313 6.80 2.55 -6.88
C LYS A 313 7.06 2.30 -5.41
N GLY A 314 7.38 1.08 -5.01
CA GLY A 314 7.72 0.84 -3.62
C GLY A 314 7.64 -0.58 -3.14
N VAL A 315 8.13 -0.76 -1.93
CA VAL A 315 8.13 -2.03 -1.20
C VAL A 315 7.65 -1.76 0.23
N PHE A 316 6.76 -2.62 0.74
CA PHE A 316 6.32 -2.60 2.14
C PHE A 316 6.66 -3.92 2.82
N TRP A 317 7.42 -3.83 3.92
CA TRP A 317 7.67 -5.01 4.74
C TRP A 317 6.46 -5.33 5.62
N TRP A 318 6.05 -6.60 5.62
CA TRP A 318 4.93 -7.07 6.41
C TRP A 318 5.35 -7.41 7.85
N GLU A 319 4.71 -6.77 8.82
CA GLU A 319 4.90 -6.98 10.26
C GLU A 319 6.37 -6.98 10.72
N PRO A 320 7.13 -5.89 10.48
CA PRO A 320 8.54 -5.84 10.90
C PRO A 320 8.71 -5.71 12.42
N ALA A 321 7.74 -5.13 13.13
CA ALA A 321 7.79 -4.82 14.55
C ALA A 321 6.66 -5.53 15.30
N VAL A 322 6.86 -6.82 15.56
CA VAL A 322 5.94 -7.68 16.32
C VAL A 322 6.60 -8.13 17.63
N PRO A 323 5.80 -8.56 18.62
CA PRO A 323 6.35 -9.08 19.85
C PRO A 323 7.41 -10.18 19.61
N PRO A 324 8.52 -10.16 20.35
CA PRO A 324 9.57 -11.16 20.27
C PRO A 324 9.03 -12.60 20.38
N GLY A 325 9.68 -13.53 19.68
CA GLY A 325 9.32 -14.94 19.69
C GLY A 325 8.10 -15.33 18.84
N ARG A 326 7.36 -14.37 18.29
CA ARG A 326 6.17 -14.65 17.48
C ARG A 326 6.43 -14.76 15.99
N ASN A 327 7.55 -14.22 15.50
CA ASN A 327 7.75 -14.11 14.06
C ASN A 327 9.24 -14.12 13.69
N SER A 328 9.66 -15.11 12.93
CA SER A 328 11.01 -15.16 12.33
C SER A 328 11.19 -14.15 11.17
N ARG A 329 10.14 -13.43 10.78
CA ARG A 329 10.11 -12.47 9.66
C ARG A 329 10.21 -11.01 10.10
N GLY A 330 10.26 -10.73 11.41
CA GLY A 330 10.44 -9.38 11.95
C GLY A 330 11.78 -8.76 11.53
N MET A 331 11.91 -7.47 11.73
CA MET A 331 13.17 -6.72 11.56
C MET A 331 13.91 -6.53 12.89
N PHE A 332 13.44 -7.19 13.93
CA PHE A 332 14.06 -7.21 15.26
C PHE A 332 14.24 -8.65 15.73
N ASP A 333 15.31 -8.89 16.47
CA ASP A 333 15.55 -10.17 17.09
C ASP A 333 14.61 -10.46 18.28
N ASP A 334 14.80 -11.57 18.96
CA ASP A 334 13.96 -11.98 20.08
C ASP A 334 14.16 -11.08 21.33
N GLU A 335 15.20 -10.26 21.39
CA GLU A 335 15.52 -9.29 22.43
C GLU A 335 15.05 -7.88 22.06
N GLY A 336 14.61 -7.64 20.81
CA GLY A 336 14.14 -6.34 20.32
C GLY A 336 15.22 -5.49 19.65
N ASN A 337 16.40 -6.05 19.38
CA ASN A 337 17.47 -5.36 18.67
C ASN A 337 17.21 -5.36 17.16
N ALA A 338 17.43 -4.23 16.51
CA ALA A 338 17.27 -4.11 15.07
C ALA A 338 18.25 -5.00 14.30
N LEU A 339 17.71 -5.76 13.36
CA LEU A 339 18.49 -6.60 12.44
C LEU A 339 18.97 -5.79 11.24
N SER A 340 20.02 -6.25 10.58
CA SER A 340 20.66 -5.57 9.46
C SER A 340 19.70 -5.25 8.28
N VAL A 341 18.59 -5.96 8.16
CA VAL A 341 17.56 -5.71 7.12
C VAL A 341 16.97 -4.31 7.19
N ILE A 342 16.85 -3.70 8.38
CA ILE A 342 16.27 -2.36 8.54
C ILE A 342 17.09 -1.29 7.80
N THR A 343 18.41 -1.52 7.63
CA THR A 343 19.35 -0.57 7.01
C THR A 343 19.34 -0.59 5.48
N VAL A 344 18.57 -1.46 4.83
CA VAL A 344 18.56 -1.59 3.36
C VAL A 344 18.27 -0.25 2.67
N PHE A 345 17.48 0.60 3.31
CA PHE A 345 17.07 1.88 2.76
C PHE A 345 17.90 3.09 3.21
N ASP A 346 18.92 2.92 4.07
CA ASP A 346 19.80 4.00 4.52
C ASP A 346 20.48 4.74 3.37
N LYS A 347 20.73 4.03 2.26
CA LYS A 347 21.31 4.62 1.04
C LYS A 347 20.45 5.73 0.42
N PHE A 348 19.15 5.78 0.74
CA PHE A 348 18.22 6.80 0.27
C PHE A 348 18.11 8.00 1.22
N THR A 349 18.63 7.88 2.46
CA THR A 349 18.58 8.95 3.48
C THR A 349 19.86 9.78 3.57
N ARG A 350 20.97 9.23 3.08
CA ARG A 350 22.26 9.94 3.06
C ARG A 350 22.28 10.91 1.87
N LYS A 351 21.93 12.16 2.12
CA LYS A 351 22.24 13.31 1.27
C LYS A 351 23.40 14.10 1.85
#